data_b9456313a5a3773afb0cd5fe964914ad
#
_entry.id   b9456313a5a3773afb0cd5fe964914ad
#
_cell.length_a   1.000
_cell.length_b   1.000
_cell.length_c   1.000
_cell.angle_alpha   90.00
_cell.angle_beta   90.00
_cell.angle_gamma   90.00
#
_symmetry.space_group_name_H-M   'P 1'
#
loop_
_entity.id
_entity.type
_entity.pdbx_description
1 polymer ?
#
loop_
_entity_poly.entity_id
_entity_poly.type
_entity_poly.pdbx_seq_one_letter_code
_entity_poly.pdbx_strand_id
1 'polypeptide(L)'
;MYEALAKAALAAEDSEKVIETARRMRQRHPELSREEVARKLASRTALSCAVVGAFASAPAALVPGIPAGLDLSYQARSLDRLILSAARVSGRPASALERLAAAAASVLVAGAMQAVRRQAIGAARRRPSKRAPLLPVLAAALAGGAASYAGARLAGFLAELRFFRKRRRWPW
;
A
#
# COMPACT_ATOMS: atom_id res chain seq x y z
N MET A 1 -15.44 13.08 2.68
CA MET A 1 -14.78 11.89 2.12
C MET A 1 -13.44 11.61 2.81
N TYR A 2 -12.54 12.59 2.93
CA TYR A 2 -11.25 12.42 3.62
C TYR A 2 -11.38 12.15 5.13
N GLU A 3 -12.37 12.74 5.79
CA GLU A 3 -12.64 12.49 7.21
C GLU A 3 -13.11 11.06 7.50
N ALA A 4 -13.92 10.50 6.62
CA ALA A 4 -14.36 9.10 6.72
C ALA A 4 -13.20 8.12 6.45
N LEU A 5 -12.30 8.48 5.52
CA LEU A 5 -11.08 7.71 5.25
C LEU A 5 -10.08 7.81 6.40
N ALA A 6 -9.88 9.00 6.96
CA ALA A 6 -9.05 9.19 8.13
C ALA A 6 -9.63 8.48 9.38
N LYS A 7 -10.93 8.58 9.61
CA LYS A 7 -11.62 7.80 10.66
C LYS A 7 -11.54 6.30 10.41
N ALA A 8 -11.67 5.83 9.16
CA ALA A 8 -11.53 4.42 8.85
C ALA A 8 -10.08 3.94 8.99
N ALA A 9 -9.10 4.77 8.66
CA ALA A 9 -7.70 4.47 8.91
C ALA A 9 -7.35 4.52 10.40
N LEU A 10 -7.90 5.45 11.16
CA LEU A 10 -7.70 5.58 12.61
C LEU A 10 -8.50 4.52 13.41
N ALA A 11 -9.67 4.10 12.93
CA ALA A 11 -10.45 2.99 13.49
C ALA A 11 -9.95 1.61 13.06
N ALA A 12 -8.98 1.58 12.18
CA ALA A 12 -8.27 0.35 11.79
C ALA A 12 -7.32 -0.05 12.92
N GLU A 13 -7.88 0.04 14.07
CA GLU A 13 -8.13 -1.10 14.14
C GLU A 13 -7.22 -2.14 14.60
N ASP A 14 -7.45 -2.94 14.69
CA ASP A 14 -7.05 -4.33 14.93
C ASP A 14 -5.55 -4.42 15.24
N SER A 15 -5.16 -3.80 16.35
CA SER A 15 -3.85 -4.13 16.96
C SER A 15 -3.65 -5.65 17.00
N GLU A 16 -4.73 -6.42 17.13
CA GLU A 16 -4.75 -7.87 17.04
C GLU A 16 -4.34 -8.40 15.66
N LYS A 17 -4.92 -7.92 14.58
CA LYS A 17 -4.55 -8.40 13.22
C LYS A 17 -3.12 -8.03 12.84
N VAL A 18 -2.67 -6.84 13.26
CA VAL A 18 -1.28 -6.41 13.09
C VAL A 18 -0.33 -7.33 13.86
N ILE A 19 -0.65 -7.60 15.14
CA ILE A 19 0.14 -8.49 15.99
C ILE A 19 0.17 -9.90 15.40
N GLU A 20 -0.98 -10.42 15.01
CA GLU A 20 -1.09 -11.76 14.45
C GLU A 20 -0.34 -11.90 13.12
N THR A 21 -0.42 -10.89 12.24
CA THR A 21 0.32 -10.88 10.98
C THR A 21 1.83 -10.91 11.22
N ALA A 22 2.33 -10.08 12.13
CA ALA A 22 3.74 -10.05 12.50
C ALA A 22 4.20 -11.37 13.13
N ARG A 23 3.38 -11.94 14.04
CA ARG A 23 3.65 -13.21 14.72
C ARG A 23 3.69 -14.37 13.72
N ARG A 24 2.67 -14.53 12.87
CA ARG A 24 2.62 -15.59 11.82
C ARG A 24 3.81 -15.51 10.88
N MET A 25 4.22 -14.30 10.51
CA MET A 25 5.38 -14.14 9.63
C MET A 25 6.67 -14.60 10.30
N ARG A 26 6.88 -14.28 11.58
CA ARG A 26 8.05 -14.75 12.34
C ARG A 26 8.03 -16.25 12.58
N GLN A 27 6.85 -16.82 12.85
CA GLN A 27 6.71 -18.27 13.03
C GLN A 27 7.01 -19.05 11.75
N ARG A 28 6.61 -18.50 10.58
CA ARG A 28 6.87 -19.14 9.28
C ARG A 28 8.32 -19.01 8.80
N HIS A 29 9.03 -18.04 9.35
CA HIS A 29 10.40 -17.71 8.93
C HIS A 29 11.26 -17.42 10.15
N PRO A 30 11.49 -18.42 11.03
CA PRO A 30 12.29 -18.25 12.24
C PRO A 30 13.76 -17.93 11.95
N GLU A 31 14.24 -18.34 10.77
CA GLU A 31 15.60 -18.14 10.27
C GLU A 31 15.89 -16.70 9.83
N LEU A 32 14.84 -15.93 9.51
CA LEU A 32 15.01 -14.57 9.00
C LEU A 32 15.23 -13.56 10.12
N SER A 33 16.10 -12.59 9.87
CA SER A 33 16.24 -11.42 10.72
C SER A 33 14.94 -10.60 10.74
N ARG A 34 14.78 -9.75 11.77
CA ARG A 34 13.59 -8.88 11.87
C ARG A 34 13.41 -7.99 10.64
N GLU A 35 14.51 -7.50 10.09
CA GLU A 35 14.54 -6.64 8.93
C GLU A 35 14.10 -7.39 7.66
N GLU A 36 14.58 -8.62 7.47
CA GLU A 36 14.17 -9.47 6.35
C GLU A 36 12.69 -9.86 6.44
N VAL A 37 12.18 -10.12 7.64
CA VAL A 37 10.74 -10.35 7.86
C VAL A 37 9.93 -9.12 7.46
N ALA A 38 10.37 -7.91 7.83
CA ALA A 38 9.70 -6.67 7.43
C ALA A 38 9.72 -6.46 5.91
N ARG A 39 10.85 -6.72 5.25
CA ARG A 39 10.96 -6.68 3.77
C ARG A 39 10.04 -7.69 3.09
N LYS A 40 9.92 -8.88 3.64
CA LYS A 40 9.02 -9.92 3.14
C LYS A 40 7.56 -9.55 3.30
N LEU A 41 7.18 -8.91 4.41
CA LEU A 41 5.87 -8.32 4.62
C LEU A 41 5.59 -7.23 3.58
N ALA A 42 6.53 -6.32 3.36
CA ALA A 42 6.41 -5.26 2.38
C ALA A 42 6.21 -5.82 0.96
N SER A 43 6.97 -6.84 0.57
CA SER A 43 6.84 -7.48 -0.75
C SER A 43 5.49 -8.15 -0.94
N ARG A 44 4.98 -8.85 0.08
CA ARG A 44 3.64 -9.47 0.03
C ARG A 44 2.53 -8.44 -0.07
N THR A 45 2.60 -7.39 0.75
CA THR A 45 1.61 -6.31 0.69
C THR A 45 1.65 -5.60 -0.65
N ALA A 46 2.85 -5.36 -1.20
CA ALA A 46 3.01 -4.75 -2.51
C ALA A 46 2.36 -5.60 -3.62
N LEU A 47 2.55 -6.90 -3.59
CA LEU A 47 1.92 -7.81 -4.55
C LEU A 47 0.39 -7.82 -4.41
N SER A 48 -0.13 -7.88 -3.19
CA SER A 48 -1.57 -7.79 -2.94
C SER A 48 -2.16 -6.47 -3.43
N CYS A 49 -1.51 -5.34 -3.15
CA CYS A 49 -1.93 -4.03 -3.65
C CYS A 49 -1.86 -3.96 -5.19
N ALA A 50 -0.85 -4.58 -5.81
CA ALA A 50 -0.73 -4.64 -7.27
C ALA A 50 -1.90 -5.39 -7.92
N VAL A 51 -2.26 -6.55 -7.38
CA VAL A 51 -3.39 -7.34 -7.87
C VAL A 51 -4.69 -6.55 -7.76
N VAL A 52 -4.98 -5.97 -6.59
CA VAL A 52 -6.19 -5.16 -6.39
C VAL A 52 -6.18 -3.92 -7.29
N GLY A 53 -5.04 -3.25 -7.42
CA GLY A 53 -4.90 -2.08 -8.30
C GLY A 53 -5.10 -2.42 -9.78
N ALA A 54 -4.64 -3.59 -10.23
CA ALA A 54 -4.88 -4.07 -11.58
C ALA A 54 -6.36 -4.35 -11.83
N PHE A 55 -6.99 -5.13 -10.95
CA PHE A 55 -8.42 -5.47 -11.06
C PHE A 55 -9.33 -4.24 -10.98
N ALA A 56 -9.03 -3.29 -10.12
CA ALA A 56 -9.82 -2.07 -10.02
C ALA A 56 -9.61 -1.11 -11.20
N SER A 57 -8.51 -1.22 -11.94
CA SER A 57 -8.20 -0.37 -13.09
C SER A 57 -8.76 -0.90 -14.41
N ALA A 58 -8.87 -2.22 -14.56
CA ALA A 58 -9.36 -2.85 -15.78
C ALA A 58 -10.79 -2.39 -16.17
N PRO A 59 -11.81 -2.50 -15.30
CA PRO A 59 -13.17 -2.05 -15.64
C PRO A 59 -13.25 -0.52 -15.79
N ALA A 60 -12.44 0.24 -15.06
CA ALA A 60 -12.42 1.70 -15.18
C ALA A 60 -11.93 2.18 -16.56
N ALA A 61 -11.24 1.36 -17.33
CA ALA A 61 -10.89 1.67 -18.73
C ALA A 61 -12.10 1.56 -19.68
N LEU A 62 -13.08 0.73 -19.34
CA LEU A 62 -14.28 0.48 -20.17
C LEU A 62 -15.43 1.39 -19.77
N VAL A 63 -15.67 1.58 -18.48
CA VAL A 63 -16.84 2.30 -17.97
C VAL A 63 -16.40 3.57 -17.26
N PRO A 64 -16.77 4.75 -17.74
CA PRO A 64 -16.58 6.01 -17.05
C PRO A 64 -17.41 6.04 -15.76
N GLY A 65 -16.81 6.47 -14.65
CA GLY A 65 -17.56 6.73 -13.41
C GLY A 65 -17.57 5.61 -12.39
N ILE A 66 -16.88 4.47 -12.61
CA ILE A 66 -16.72 3.48 -11.53
C ILE A 66 -15.99 4.11 -10.33
N PRO A 67 -16.59 4.06 -9.13
CA PRO A 67 -16.00 4.68 -7.96
C PRO A 67 -14.66 4.03 -7.59
N ALA A 68 -13.60 4.82 -7.61
CA ALA A 68 -12.27 4.39 -7.17
C ALA A 68 -12.14 4.32 -5.64
N GLY A 69 -13.22 4.56 -4.89
CA GLY A 69 -13.19 4.74 -3.43
C GLY A 69 -12.91 3.46 -2.64
N LEU A 70 -13.46 2.33 -3.07
CA LEU A 70 -13.26 1.04 -2.38
C LEU A 70 -11.79 0.60 -2.45
N ASP A 71 -11.16 0.79 -3.60
CA ASP A 71 -9.75 0.47 -3.81
C ASP A 71 -8.83 1.39 -2.98
N LEU A 72 -9.13 2.68 -2.89
CA LEU A 72 -8.36 3.62 -2.09
C LEU A 72 -8.38 3.23 -0.60
N SER A 73 -9.54 2.88 -0.07
CA SER A 73 -9.68 2.47 1.33
C SER A 73 -8.95 1.15 1.60
N TYR A 74 -9.02 0.18 0.69
CA TYR A 74 -8.28 -1.07 0.80
C TYR A 74 -6.77 -0.83 0.79
N GLN A 75 -6.28 -0.01 -0.14
CA GLN A 75 -4.85 0.31 -0.23
C GLN A 75 -4.36 1.04 1.02
N ALA A 76 -5.08 2.08 1.47
CA ALA A 76 -4.73 2.81 2.68
C ALA A 76 -4.64 1.89 3.91
N ARG A 77 -5.63 1.02 4.12
CA ARG A 77 -5.61 0.04 5.21
C ARG A 77 -4.47 -0.96 5.09
N SER A 78 -4.19 -1.44 3.87
CA SER A 78 -3.10 -2.40 3.65
C SER A 78 -1.74 -1.77 3.93
N LEU A 79 -1.53 -0.51 3.56
CA LEU A 79 -0.31 0.24 3.84
C LEU A 79 -0.16 0.55 5.32
N ASP A 80 -1.23 0.94 5.99
CA ASP A 80 -1.23 1.19 7.43
C ASP A 80 -0.86 -0.08 8.21
N ARG A 81 -1.50 -1.21 7.89
CA ARG A 81 -1.15 -2.51 8.47
C ARG A 81 0.31 -2.89 8.21
N LEU A 82 0.83 -2.61 7.02
CA LEU A 82 2.23 -2.87 6.71
C LEU A 82 3.16 -2.09 7.63
N ILE A 83 2.93 -0.78 7.76
CA ILE A 83 3.77 0.11 8.58
C ILE A 83 3.72 -0.32 10.05
N LEU A 84 2.53 -0.59 10.58
CA LEU A 84 2.36 -1.02 11.97
C LEU A 84 2.93 -2.43 12.22
N SER A 85 2.81 -3.35 11.25
CA SER A 85 3.42 -4.69 11.35
C SER A 85 4.94 -4.60 11.33
N ALA A 86 5.53 -3.72 10.52
CA ALA A 86 6.97 -3.47 10.52
C ALA A 86 7.46 -2.91 11.86
N ALA A 87 6.72 -1.96 12.45
CA ALA A 87 6.99 -1.46 13.80
C ALA A 87 6.98 -2.59 14.84
N ARG A 88 5.99 -3.49 14.76
CA ARG A 88 5.88 -4.62 15.70
C ARG A 88 7.00 -5.62 15.53
N VAL A 89 7.37 -5.95 14.29
CA VAL A 89 8.50 -6.84 13.98
C VAL A 89 9.82 -6.27 14.48
N SER A 90 10.00 -4.96 14.45
CA SER A 90 11.20 -4.29 14.99
C SER A 90 11.33 -4.43 16.51
N GLY A 91 10.27 -4.84 17.21
CA GLY A 91 10.18 -4.92 18.66
C GLY A 91 9.87 -3.59 19.35
N ARG A 92 9.49 -2.57 18.58
CA ARG A 92 9.12 -1.24 19.10
C ARG A 92 7.65 -0.98 18.74
N PRO A 93 6.71 -1.09 19.69
CA PRO A 93 5.33 -0.77 19.43
C PRO A 93 5.23 0.71 19.01
N ALA A 94 4.47 0.96 17.95
CA ALA A 94 4.27 2.32 17.48
C ALA A 94 3.53 3.16 18.54
N SER A 95 4.04 4.34 18.84
CA SER A 95 3.39 5.34 19.69
C SER A 95 2.11 5.87 19.02
N ALA A 96 1.24 6.54 19.77
CA ALA A 96 0.02 7.14 19.23
C ALA A 96 0.33 8.12 18.07
N LEU A 97 1.37 8.92 18.21
CA LEU A 97 1.81 9.85 17.16
C LEU A 97 2.33 9.12 15.92
N GLU A 98 3.07 8.02 16.10
CA GLU A 98 3.56 7.20 14.99
C GLU A 98 2.42 6.48 14.27
N ARG A 99 1.36 6.06 14.97
CA ARG A 99 0.15 5.50 14.35
C ARG A 99 -0.58 6.54 13.51
N LEU A 100 -0.73 7.75 14.02
CA LEU A 100 -1.33 8.85 13.28
C LEU A 100 -0.51 9.20 12.03
N ALA A 101 0.81 9.27 12.16
CA ALA A 101 1.71 9.51 11.04
C ALA A 101 1.67 8.38 10.00
N ALA A 102 1.57 7.11 10.44
CA ALA A 102 1.41 5.96 9.56
C ALA A 102 0.10 6.04 8.77
N ALA A 103 -1.02 6.33 9.44
CA ALA A 103 -2.32 6.49 8.79
C ALA A 103 -2.31 7.63 7.75
N ALA A 104 -1.74 8.79 8.12
CA ALA A 104 -1.60 9.92 7.19
C ALA A 104 -0.72 9.58 5.99
N ALA A 105 0.43 8.95 6.20
CA ALA A 105 1.32 8.50 5.13
C ALA A 105 0.63 7.48 4.21
N SER A 106 -0.13 6.54 4.77
CA SER A 106 -0.88 5.54 4.01
C SER A 106 -1.92 6.17 3.10
N VAL A 107 -2.66 7.17 3.61
CA VAL A 107 -3.65 7.92 2.81
C VAL A 107 -2.98 8.73 1.71
N LEU A 108 -1.86 9.40 2.01
CA LEU A 108 -1.10 10.19 1.02
C LEU A 108 -0.54 9.30 -0.09
N VAL A 109 0.08 8.17 0.25
CA VAL A 109 0.62 7.23 -0.74
C VAL A 109 -0.50 6.63 -1.58
N ALA A 110 -1.59 6.19 -0.96
CA ALA A 110 -2.75 5.66 -1.68
C ALA A 110 -3.38 6.71 -2.60
N GLY A 111 -3.45 7.96 -2.18
CA GLY A 111 -3.91 9.09 -3.01
C GLY A 111 -3.00 9.35 -4.21
N ALA A 112 -1.68 9.33 -4.02
CA ALA A 112 -0.71 9.46 -5.11
C ALA A 112 -0.81 8.31 -6.12
N MET A 113 -0.93 7.05 -5.63
CA MET A 113 -1.16 5.88 -6.49
C MET A 113 -2.42 6.05 -7.36
N GLN A 114 -3.48 6.57 -6.74
CA GLN A 114 -4.74 6.82 -7.43
C GLN A 114 -4.62 7.90 -8.50
N ALA A 115 -3.86 8.97 -8.24
CA ALA A 115 -3.61 10.02 -9.22
C ALA A 115 -2.85 9.49 -10.44
N VAL A 116 -1.78 8.75 -10.23
CA VAL A 116 -0.99 8.09 -11.30
C VAL A 116 -1.88 7.14 -12.11
N ARG A 117 -2.70 6.34 -11.45
CA ARG A 117 -3.63 5.43 -12.11
C ARG A 117 -4.65 6.14 -12.98
N ARG A 118 -5.25 7.24 -12.50
CA ARG A 118 -6.19 8.06 -13.29
C ARG A 118 -5.55 8.62 -14.54
N GLN A 119 -4.31 9.10 -14.44
CA GLN A 119 -3.57 9.58 -15.61
C GLN A 119 -3.31 8.46 -16.62
N ALA A 120 -2.89 7.28 -16.17
CA ALA A 120 -2.63 6.13 -17.03
C ALA A 120 -3.91 5.64 -17.73
N ILE A 121 -5.05 5.56 -17.03
CA ILE A 121 -6.35 5.21 -17.60
C ILE A 121 -6.76 6.27 -18.64
N GLY A 122 -6.59 7.55 -18.32
CA GLY A 122 -6.89 8.65 -19.26
C GLY A 122 -6.04 8.57 -20.53
N ALA A 123 -4.77 8.27 -20.41
CA ALA A 123 -3.87 8.06 -21.56
C ALA A 123 -4.26 6.84 -22.40
N ALA A 124 -4.62 5.72 -21.75
CA ALA A 124 -5.07 4.51 -22.43
C ALA A 124 -6.36 4.73 -23.24
N ARG A 125 -7.31 5.50 -22.69
CA ARG A 125 -8.57 5.85 -23.37
C ARG A 125 -8.38 6.75 -24.61
N ARG A 126 -7.35 7.62 -24.62
CA ARG A 126 -7.08 8.54 -25.75
C ARG A 126 -6.51 7.83 -26.97
N ARG A 127 -6.11 6.58 -26.88
CA ARG A 127 -5.54 5.77 -27.97
C ARG A 127 -6.36 4.50 -28.24
N PRO A 128 -7.64 4.63 -28.64
CA PRO A 128 -8.46 3.46 -28.95
C PRO A 128 -7.89 2.76 -30.19
N SER A 129 -7.54 1.48 -30.04
CA SER A 129 -7.14 0.66 -31.18
C SER A 129 -8.34 -0.14 -31.67
N LYS A 130 -8.79 0.13 -32.91
CA LYS A 130 -9.87 -0.63 -33.53
C LYS A 130 -9.49 -2.12 -33.72
N ARG A 131 -8.18 -2.42 -33.85
CA ARG A 131 -7.66 -3.78 -34.08
C ARG A 131 -7.45 -4.58 -32.81
N ALA A 132 -7.39 -3.92 -31.63
CA ALA A 132 -7.14 -4.59 -30.36
C ALA A 132 -7.90 -3.90 -29.22
N PRO A 133 -9.22 -4.13 -29.11
CA PRO A 133 -10.08 -3.44 -28.14
C PRO A 133 -9.71 -3.71 -26.67
N LEU A 134 -9.00 -4.81 -26.39
CA LEU A 134 -8.54 -5.17 -25.03
C LEU A 134 -7.24 -4.47 -24.62
N LEU A 135 -6.48 -3.88 -25.54
CA LEU A 135 -5.21 -3.21 -25.22
C LEU A 135 -5.37 -2.09 -24.18
N PRO A 136 -6.37 -1.18 -24.25
CA PRO A 136 -6.56 -0.16 -23.24
C PRO A 136 -6.85 -0.74 -21.84
N VAL A 137 -7.58 -1.86 -21.79
CA VAL A 137 -7.91 -2.55 -20.53
C VAL A 137 -6.66 -3.14 -19.91
N LEU A 138 -5.85 -3.84 -20.70
CA LEU A 138 -4.58 -4.42 -20.23
C LEU A 138 -3.60 -3.32 -19.81
N ALA A 139 -3.48 -2.25 -20.59
CA ALA A 139 -2.62 -1.11 -20.24
C ALA A 139 -3.07 -0.45 -18.92
N ALA A 140 -4.36 -0.26 -18.71
CA ALA A 140 -4.90 0.28 -17.47
C ALA A 140 -4.68 -0.65 -16.27
N ALA A 141 -4.87 -1.97 -16.46
CA ALA A 141 -4.62 -2.96 -15.44
C ALA A 141 -3.13 -2.99 -15.03
N LEU A 142 -2.23 -3.03 -15.99
CA LEU A 142 -0.78 -3.01 -15.74
C LEU A 142 -0.35 -1.72 -15.04
N ALA A 143 -0.80 -0.57 -15.51
CA ALA A 143 -0.48 0.72 -14.90
C ALA A 143 -1.02 0.82 -13.47
N GLY A 144 -2.26 0.37 -13.23
CA GLY A 144 -2.86 0.34 -11.90
C GLY A 144 -2.13 -0.60 -10.95
N GLY A 145 -1.78 -1.78 -11.42
CA GLY A 145 -0.98 -2.75 -10.66
C GLY A 145 0.41 -2.21 -10.34
N ALA A 146 1.11 -1.67 -11.33
CA ALA A 146 2.45 -1.11 -11.16
C ALA A 146 2.47 0.07 -10.17
N ALA A 147 1.53 1.02 -10.30
CA ALA A 147 1.42 2.14 -9.37
C ALA A 147 1.17 1.68 -7.93
N SER A 148 0.25 0.72 -7.76
CA SER A 148 -0.07 0.16 -6.45
C SER A 148 1.10 -0.61 -5.84
N TYR A 149 1.84 -1.36 -6.65
CA TYR A 149 3.07 -2.04 -6.23
C TYR A 149 4.14 -1.06 -5.77
N ALA A 150 4.43 -0.05 -6.59
CA ALA A 150 5.45 0.96 -6.29
C ALA A 150 5.12 1.74 -5.01
N GLY A 151 3.87 2.14 -4.83
CA GLY A 151 3.44 2.84 -3.61
C GLY A 151 3.58 1.98 -2.36
N ALA A 152 3.20 0.70 -2.42
CA ALA A 152 3.34 -0.20 -1.28
C ALA A 152 4.83 -0.52 -0.98
N ARG A 153 5.70 -0.60 -1.99
CA ARG A 153 7.15 -0.73 -1.81
C ARG A 153 7.75 0.52 -1.16
N LEU A 154 7.30 1.71 -1.58
CA LEU A 154 7.71 2.96 -0.96
C LEU A 154 7.30 3.03 0.51
N ALA A 155 6.07 2.68 0.84
CA ALA A 155 5.60 2.63 2.23
C ALA A 155 6.43 1.64 3.07
N GLY A 156 6.73 0.46 2.52
CA GLY A 156 7.60 -0.53 3.16
C GLY A 156 9.02 0.00 3.40
N PHE A 157 9.60 0.68 2.42
CA PHE A 157 10.91 1.31 2.54
C PHE A 157 10.94 2.42 3.61
N LEU A 158 9.92 3.27 3.65
CA LEU A 158 9.79 4.30 4.69
C LEU A 158 9.66 3.69 6.09
N ALA A 159 8.89 2.61 6.22
CA ALA A 159 8.79 1.87 7.48
C ALA A 159 10.13 1.25 7.89
N GLU A 160 10.89 0.68 6.93
CA GLU A 160 12.22 0.15 7.18
C GLU A 160 13.17 1.25 7.68
N LEU A 161 13.21 2.40 7.01
CA LEU A 161 14.01 3.54 7.42
C LEU A 161 13.66 4.02 8.83
N ARG A 162 12.37 4.04 9.16
CA ARG A 162 11.88 4.55 10.46
C ARG A 162 12.18 3.59 11.60
N PHE A 163 11.95 2.29 11.42
CA PHE A 163 11.95 1.33 12.51
C PHE A 163 13.22 0.50 12.62
N PHE A 164 13.99 0.34 11.56
CA PHE A 164 15.18 -0.52 11.54
C PHE A 164 16.48 0.24 11.37
N ARG A 165 16.52 1.40 10.71
CA ARG A 165 17.76 2.19 10.71
C ARG A 165 18.07 2.61 12.13
N LYS A 166 19.20 2.13 12.66
CA LYS A 166 19.82 2.67 13.85
C LYS A 166 19.91 4.18 13.66
N ARG A 167 19.34 4.96 14.59
CA ARG A 167 19.71 6.39 14.69
C ARG A 167 21.23 6.43 14.71
N ARG A 168 21.86 6.87 13.64
CA ARG A 168 23.20 7.43 13.76
C ARG A 168 23.05 8.50 14.83
N ARG A 169 23.54 8.22 16.03
CA ARG A 169 23.75 9.26 17.02
C ARG A 169 24.67 10.24 16.31
N TRP A 170 24.14 11.38 15.93
CA TRP A 170 24.97 12.49 15.56
C TRP A 170 25.81 12.80 16.79
N PRO A 171 27.13 12.80 16.71
CA PRO A 171 27.98 13.23 17.80
C PRO A 171 27.87 14.77 17.85
N TRP A 172 26.97 15.25 18.66
CA TRP A 172 26.99 16.60 19.20
C TRP A 172 27.28 16.50 20.70
#